data_7060fd0810f91a2d3e88dba9c0d6dc4c
#
_entry.id   7060fd0810f91a2d3e88dba9c0d6dc4c
#
_cell.length_a   1.000
_cell.length_b   1.000
_cell.length_c   1.000
_cell.angle_alpha   90.00
_cell.angle_beta   90.00
_cell.angle_gamma   90.00
#
_symmetry.space_group_name_H-M   'P 1'
#
loop_
_entity.id
_entity.type
_entity.pdbx_description
1 polymer ?
#
loop_
_entity_poly.entity_id
_entity_poly.type
_entity_poly.pdbx_seq_one_letter_code
_entity_poly.pdbx_strand_id
1 'polypeptide(L)'
;MTGTPTRGFGPLPKDVAVSYVMPVLNEAGHLAEAVGAVLSQDYAGGQELVLALGASTDGTDAVAAELAASDPRVRLVSNPANDIPIGLNLAIAASRHPVVIRVDAHAELPPGYTASAVEMLRRTGAANVGGVMVAEGRGRFQRAVARAYNSPFGLGGGSWHHGEA
;
A
#
# COMPACT_ATOMS: atom_id res chain seq x y z
N MET A 1 20.51 -19.94 26.99
CA MET A 1 19.70 -19.49 25.85
C MET A 1 19.60 -17.97 25.93
N THR A 2 20.51 -17.27 25.28
CA THR A 2 20.55 -15.80 25.27
C THR A 2 19.65 -15.33 24.12
N GLY A 3 18.43 -14.90 24.46
CA GLY A 3 17.52 -14.29 23.50
C GLY A 3 18.13 -13.00 22.95
N THR A 4 18.32 -12.95 21.64
CA THR A 4 18.68 -11.73 20.92
C THR A 4 17.61 -10.69 21.24
N PRO A 5 17.97 -9.49 21.74
CA PRO A 5 16.97 -8.45 21.97
C PRO A 5 16.38 -8.06 20.60
N THR A 6 15.12 -8.40 20.37
CA THR A 6 14.33 -7.78 19.32
C THR A 6 14.36 -6.29 19.60
N ARG A 7 14.97 -5.50 18.70
CA ARG A 7 14.82 -4.04 18.68
C ARG A 7 13.35 -3.75 18.36
N GLY A 8 12.51 -3.83 19.38
CA GLY A 8 11.14 -3.35 19.29
C GLY A 8 11.20 -1.84 19.08
N PHE A 9 10.51 -1.34 18.08
CA PHE A 9 10.17 0.06 18.02
C PHE A 9 9.42 0.38 19.33
N GLY A 10 9.74 1.51 19.95
CA GLY A 10 8.98 1.95 21.13
C GLY A 10 7.48 2.02 20.81
N PRO A 11 6.60 2.09 21.84
CA PRO A 11 5.17 2.07 21.63
C PRO A 11 4.76 3.21 20.66
N LEU A 12 4.18 2.85 19.52
CA LEU A 12 3.69 3.81 18.55
C LEU A 12 2.48 4.57 19.11
N PRO A 13 2.38 5.91 18.90
CA PRO A 13 1.16 6.66 19.22
C PRO A 13 -0.05 6.09 18.44
N LYS A 14 -1.26 6.29 18.98
CA LYS A 14 -2.49 5.84 18.33
C LYS A 14 -2.73 6.52 16.97
N ASP A 15 -2.31 7.76 16.86
CA ASP A 15 -2.42 8.67 15.73
C ASP A 15 -1.07 8.92 15.06
N VAL A 16 -0.17 7.92 15.06
CA VAL A 16 1.12 8.02 14.41
C VAL A 16 0.96 8.33 12.93
N ALA A 17 1.70 9.34 12.43
CA ALA A 17 1.61 9.68 11.01
C ALA A 17 2.14 8.54 10.11
N VAL A 18 1.52 8.39 8.94
CA VAL A 18 1.79 7.30 7.99
C VAL A 18 2.18 7.84 6.62
N SER A 19 3.11 7.16 5.95
CA SER A 19 3.46 7.40 4.54
C SER A 19 3.01 6.19 3.72
N TYR A 20 2.11 6.42 2.76
CA TYR A 20 1.83 5.41 1.75
C TYR A 20 2.90 5.50 0.66
N VAL A 21 3.33 4.36 0.15
CA VAL A 21 4.28 4.24 -0.96
C VAL A 21 3.68 3.41 -2.07
N MET A 22 3.70 3.96 -3.29
CA MET A 22 3.04 3.36 -4.44
C MET A 22 3.97 3.39 -5.65
N PRO A 23 4.46 2.22 -6.13
CA PRO A 23 5.13 2.14 -7.42
C PRO A 23 4.10 2.27 -8.54
N VAL A 24 4.40 3.10 -9.54
CA VAL A 24 3.46 3.44 -10.62
C VAL A 24 4.14 3.32 -11.98
N LEU A 25 3.55 2.52 -12.87
CA LEU A 25 3.98 2.38 -14.27
C LEU A 25 2.79 1.97 -15.14
N ASN A 26 2.39 2.81 -16.09
CA ASN A 26 1.27 2.57 -17.01
C ASN A 26 -0.06 2.30 -16.28
N GLU A 27 -0.47 3.19 -15.41
CA GLU A 27 -1.67 3.08 -14.56
C GLU A 27 -2.64 4.27 -14.76
N ALA A 28 -2.60 4.95 -15.93
CA ALA A 28 -3.43 6.15 -16.17
C ALA A 28 -4.93 5.91 -15.89
N GLY A 29 -5.44 4.70 -16.16
CA GLY A 29 -6.85 4.36 -15.97
C GLY A 29 -7.24 4.07 -14.52
N HIS A 30 -6.31 3.84 -13.60
CA HIS A 30 -6.59 3.39 -12.23
C HIS A 30 -5.99 4.31 -11.15
N LEU A 31 -4.96 5.08 -11.50
CA LEU A 31 -4.18 5.87 -10.53
C LEU A 31 -5.04 6.83 -9.72
N ALA A 32 -5.95 7.55 -10.36
CA ALA A 32 -6.79 8.54 -9.66
C ALA A 32 -7.74 7.86 -8.64
N GLU A 33 -8.31 6.70 -8.99
CA GLU A 33 -9.16 5.91 -8.10
C GLU A 33 -8.35 5.37 -6.90
N ALA A 34 -7.16 4.80 -7.16
CA ALA A 34 -6.29 4.28 -6.12
C ALA A 34 -5.81 5.38 -5.16
N VAL A 35 -5.39 6.53 -5.67
CA VAL A 35 -5.00 7.69 -4.85
C VAL A 35 -6.18 8.19 -4.02
N GLY A 36 -7.37 8.29 -4.61
CA GLY A 36 -8.60 8.66 -3.90
C GLY A 36 -8.92 7.70 -2.75
N ALA A 37 -8.83 6.39 -2.97
CA ALA A 37 -9.08 5.39 -1.94
C ALA A 37 -8.08 5.47 -0.77
N VAL A 38 -6.80 5.75 -1.06
CA VAL A 38 -5.76 5.96 -0.05
C VAL A 38 -6.02 7.22 0.77
N LEU A 39 -6.26 8.36 0.11
CA LEU A 39 -6.40 9.65 0.78
C LEU A 39 -7.74 9.84 1.49
N SER A 40 -8.73 8.99 1.21
CA SER A 40 -10.04 8.95 1.88
C SER A 40 -10.08 8.04 3.11
N GLN A 41 -8.97 7.42 3.50
CA GLN A 41 -8.91 6.60 4.71
C GLN A 41 -9.26 7.44 5.95
N ASP A 42 -10.25 7.00 6.72
CA ASP A 42 -10.62 7.61 8.01
C ASP A 42 -9.56 7.26 9.05
N TYR A 43 -8.55 8.12 9.13
CA TYR A 43 -7.42 7.96 10.04
C TYR A 43 -7.00 9.29 10.65
N ALA A 44 -6.93 9.36 11.98
CA ALA A 44 -6.67 10.58 12.71
C ALA A 44 -5.23 11.09 12.60
N GLY A 45 -4.27 10.22 12.27
CA GLY A 45 -2.87 10.59 12.09
C GLY A 45 -2.60 11.30 10.77
N GLY A 46 -1.50 12.04 10.72
CA GLY A 46 -1.04 12.66 9.46
C GLY A 46 -0.81 11.60 8.38
N GLN A 47 -1.16 11.94 7.12
CA GLN A 47 -1.05 11.05 5.98
C GLN A 47 -0.32 11.75 4.83
N GLU A 48 0.60 11.04 4.17
CA GLU A 48 1.15 11.42 2.87
C GLU A 48 1.16 10.21 1.93
N LEU A 49 1.19 10.46 0.63
CA LEU A 49 1.34 9.43 -0.40
C LEU A 49 2.51 9.78 -1.31
N VAL A 50 3.47 8.86 -1.42
CA VAL A 50 4.64 9.00 -2.30
C VAL A 50 4.47 8.07 -3.49
N LEU A 51 4.29 8.64 -4.68
CA LEU A 51 4.20 7.92 -5.96
C LEU A 51 5.60 7.80 -6.57
N ALA A 52 6.09 6.58 -6.75
CA ALA A 52 7.35 6.31 -7.46
C ALA A 52 7.05 6.05 -8.95
N LEU A 53 7.25 7.08 -9.78
CA LEU A 53 6.87 7.07 -11.19
C LEU A 53 7.96 6.44 -12.06
N GLY A 54 7.61 5.33 -12.72
CA GLY A 54 8.37 4.79 -13.84
C GLY A 54 8.15 5.62 -15.12
N ALA A 55 8.89 5.31 -16.18
CA ALA A 55 8.72 5.94 -17.49
C ALA A 55 7.49 5.39 -18.19
N SER A 56 6.32 5.92 -17.87
CA SER A 56 5.04 5.48 -18.44
C SER A 56 4.82 6.00 -19.85
N THR A 57 4.03 5.28 -20.64
CA THR A 57 3.73 5.61 -22.05
C THR A 57 2.25 5.87 -22.32
N ASP A 58 1.40 5.78 -21.29
CA ASP A 58 -0.07 5.85 -21.38
C ASP A 58 -0.69 7.14 -20.82
N GLY A 59 0.15 8.13 -20.43
CA GLY A 59 -0.33 9.39 -19.83
C GLY A 59 -0.38 9.37 -18.29
N THR A 60 0.07 8.31 -17.65
CA THR A 60 0.15 8.19 -16.17
C THR A 60 0.85 9.39 -15.52
N ASP A 61 1.94 9.89 -16.12
CA ASP A 61 2.73 10.99 -15.56
C ASP A 61 1.91 12.28 -15.47
N ALA A 62 1.05 12.54 -16.47
CA ALA A 62 0.16 13.70 -16.46
C ALA A 62 -0.88 13.58 -15.33
N VAL A 63 -1.50 12.42 -15.17
CA VAL A 63 -2.45 12.13 -14.09
C VAL A 63 -1.78 12.30 -12.72
N ALA A 64 -0.57 11.78 -12.54
CA ALA A 64 0.17 11.91 -11.29
C ALA A 64 0.51 13.37 -10.97
N ALA A 65 0.89 14.16 -11.98
CA ALA A 65 1.17 15.58 -11.81
C ALA A 65 -0.07 16.38 -11.39
N GLU A 66 -1.24 16.09 -11.98
CA GLU A 66 -2.52 16.72 -11.60
C GLU A 66 -2.89 16.37 -10.16
N LEU A 67 -2.75 15.11 -9.75
CA LEU A 67 -3.02 14.67 -8.38
C LEU A 67 -2.11 15.37 -7.37
N ALA A 68 -0.81 15.48 -7.66
CA ALA A 68 0.13 16.18 -6.79
C ALA A 68 -0.11 17.69 -6.73
N ALA A 69 -0.63 18.30 -7.79
CA ALA A 69 -1.01 19.71 -7.81
C ALA A 69 -2.32 19.96 -7.02
N SER A 70 -3.24 18.99 -6.98
CA SER A 70 -4.54 19.11 -6.32
C SER A 70 -4.51 18.79 -4.82
N ASP A 71 -3.59 17.93 -4.36
CA ASP A 71 -3.49 17.54 -2.95
C ASP A 71 -2.03 17.56 -2.47
N PRO A 72 -1.69 18.44 -1.51
CA PRO A 72 -0.32 18.57 -1.00
C PRO A 72 0.21 17.33 -0.27
N ARG A 73 -0.65 16.37 0.04
CA ARG A 73 -0.25 15.08 0.62
C ARG A 73 0.37 14.17 -0.43
N VAL A 74 0.11 14.40 -1.73
CA VAL A 74 0.67 13.59 -2.84
C VAL A 74 2.04 14.13 -3.23
N ARG A 75 3.02 13.25 -3.25
CA ARG A 75 4.40 13.58 -3.64
C ARG A 75 4.88 12.61 -4.71
N LEU A 76 5.69 13.13 -5.63
CA LEU A 76 6.23 12.36 -6.75
C LEU A 76 7.72 12.13 -6.57
N VAL A 77 8.18 10.92 -6.85
CA VAL A 77 9.61 10.57 -6.98
C VAL A 77 9.82 9.84 -8.30
N SER A 78 10.93 10.11 -8.98
CA SER A 78 11.26 9.45 -10.24
C SER A 78 11.83 8.06 -9.97
N ASN A 79 11.36 7.06 -10.74
CA ASN A 79 11.89 5.68 -10.78
C ASN A 79 12.37 5.33 -12.20
N PRO A 80 13.51 5.85 -12.66
CA PRO A 80 13.96 5.65 -14.03
C PRO A 80 14.34 4.21 -14.35
N ALA A 81 14.50 3.36 -13.34
CA ALA A 81 14.78 1.94 -13.52
C ALA A 81 13.55 1.13 -13.95
N ASN A 82 12.32 1.68 -13.82
CA ASN A 82 11.05 0.97 -14.07
C ASN A 82 10.92 -0.35 -13.29
N ASP A 83 11.60 -0.46 -12.16
CA ASP A 83 11.66 -1.66 -11.31
C ASP A 83 10.89 -1.41 -10.02
N ILE A 84 9.99 -2.32 -9.66
CA ILE A 84 9.10 -2.16 -8.48
C ILE A 84 9.91 -2.08 -7.18
N PRO A 85 10.85 -2.99 -6.87
CA PRO A 85 11.70 -2.90 -5.69
C PRO A 85 12.48 -1.59 -5.60
N ILE A 86 13.06 -1.12 -6.69
CA ILE A 86 13.79 0.16 -6.73
C ILE A 86 12.84 1.31 -6.46
N GLY A 87 11.68 1.34 -7.14
CA GLY A 87 10.64 2.35 -6.93
C GLY A 87 10.15 2.41 -5.48
N LEU A 88 9.89 1.26 -4.87
CA LEU A 88 9.52 1.17 -3.46
C LEU A 88 10.60 1.74 -2.54
N ASN A 89 11.88 1.39 -2.77
CA ASN A 89 12.99 1.92 -1.97
C ASN A 89 13.13 3.44 -2.11
N LEU A 90 12.94 3.98 -3.32
CA LEU A 90 12.95 5.43 -3.56
C LEU A 90 11.80 6.13 -2.83
N ALA A 91 10.59 5.56 -2.88
CA ALA A 91 9.43 6.10 -2.17
C ALA A 91 9.60 6.02 -0.65
N ILE A 92 10.11 4.91 -0.13
CA ILE A 92 10.42 4.75 1.30
C ILE A 92 11.47 5.78 1.75
N ALA A 93 12.55 5.95 0.98
CA ALA A 93 13.58 6.94 1.30
C ALA A 93 13.06 8.39 1.28
N ALA A 94 12.04 8.67 0.46
CA ALA A 94 11.38 9.97 0.40
C ALA A 94 10.28 10.15 1.46
N SER A 95 9.87 9.09 2.15
CA SER A 95 8.83 9.12 3.17
C SER A 95 9.25 9.93 4.40
N ARG A 96 8.31 10.64 5.00
CA ARG A 96 8.53 11.54 6.16
C ARG A 96 8.04 10.97 7.47
N HIS A 97 7.24 9.90 7.42
CA HIS A 97 6.57 9.35 8.59
C HIS A 97 7.13 7.97 8.97
N PRO A 98 7.06 7.60 10.25
CA PRO A 98 7.71 6.40 10.76
C PRO A 98 7.02 5.09 10.36
N VAL A 99 5.74 5.16 9.99
CA VAL A 99 4.98 4.00 9.52
C VAL A 99 4.82 4.10 8.00
N VAL A 100 5.26 3.07 7.28
CA VAL A 100 5.16 3.00 5.82
C VAL A 100 4.14 1.93 5.44
N ILE A 101 3.21 2.29 4.56
CA ILE A 101 2.18 1.39 4.04
C ILE A 101 2.37 1.26 2.52
N ARG A 102 2.68 0.06 2.04
CA ARG A 102 2.73 -0.21 0.62
C ARG A 102 1.31 -0.35 0.06
N VAL A 103 1.04 0.31 -1.04
CA VAL A 103 -0.18 0.18 -1.82
C VAL A 103 0.19 0.06 -3.30
N ASP A 104 -0.41 -0.87 -4.02
CA ASP A 104 -0.22 -0.98 -5.46
C ASP A 104 -1.27 -0.11 -6.20
N ALA A 105 -0.92 0.47 -7.35
CA ALA A 105 -1.74 1.46 -8.06
C ALA A 105 -3.09 0.92 -8.60
N HIS A 106 -3.32 -0.37 -8.52
CA HIS A 106 -4.56 -1.05 -8.85
C HIS A 106 -5.20 -1.79 -7.64
N ALA A 107 -4.70 -1.53 -6.43
CA ALA A 107 -5.28 -2.09 -5.21
C ALA A 107 -6.29 -1.13 -4.59
N GLU A 108 -7.39 -1.69 -4.09
CA GLU A 108 -8.38 -0.97 -3.32
C GLU A 108 -8.17 -1.22 -1.82
N LEU A 109 -7.92 -0.17 -1.06
CA LEU A 109 -7.85 -0.27 0.40
C LEU A 109 -9.27 -0.18 0.99
N PRO A 110 -9.72 -1.18 1.77
CA PRO A 110 -11.00 -1.09 2.42
C PRO A 110 -11.02 0.04 3.46
N PRO A 111 -12.20 0.62 3.75
CA PRO A 111 -12.35 1.62 4.81
C PRO A 111 -11.80 1.12 6.15
N GLY A 112 -11.04 1.98 6.84
CA GLY A 112 -10.45 1.64 8.16
C GLY A 112 -9.21 0.74 8.11
N TYR A 113 -8.70 0.39 6.92
CA TYR A 113 -7.49 -0.43 6.80
C TYR A 113 -6.31 0.18 7.56
N THR A 114 -6.05 1.48 7.37
CA THR A 114 -4.93 2.17 8.00
C THR A 114 -5.02 2.15 9.52
N ALA A 115 -6.19 2.44 10.07
CA ALA A 115 -6.42 2.42 11.52
C ALA A 115 -6.19 1.00 12.10
N SER A 116 -6.69 -0.02 11.41
CA SER A 116 -6.52 -1.43 11.80
C SER A 116 -5.06 -1.88 11.75
N ALA A 117 -4.33 -1.51 10.69
CA ALA A 117 -2.92 -1.84 10.52
C ALA A 117 -2.04 -1.17 11.61
N VAL A 118 -2.26 0.11 11.88
CA VAL A 118 -1.55 0.83 12.94
C VAL A 118 -1.86 0.24 14.31
N GLU A 119 -3.13 -0.07 14.60
CA GLU A 119 -3.49 -0.69 15.87
C GLU A 119 -2.87 -2.07 16.04
N MET A 120 -2.78 -2.86 14.97
CA MET A 120 -2.09 -4.15 14.99
C MET A 120 -0.59 -3.98 15.29
N LEU A 121 0.10 -3.04 14.63
CA LEU A 121 1.51 -2.72 14.93
C LEU A 121 1.69 -2.33 16.40
N ARG A 122 0.81 -1.46 16.92
CA ARG A 122 0.85 -1.01 18.32
C ARG A 122 0.67 -2.17 19.30
N ARG A 123 -0.33 -3.01 19.07
CA ARG A 123 -0.72 -4.11 19.96
C ARG A 123 0.33 -5.22 19.99
N THR A 124 0.93 -5.53 18.86
CA THR A 124 1.87 -6.64 18.73
C THR A 124 3.32 -6.26 18.91
N GLY A 125 3.69 -4.99 18.72
CA GLY A 125 5.08 -4.54 18.62
C GLY A 125 5.82 -5.13 17.41
N ALA A 126 5.09 -5.68 16.44
CA ALA A 126 5.66 -6.25 15.23
C ALA A 126 6.30 -5.15 14.36
N ALA A 127 7.38 -5.49 13.67
CA ALA A 127 8.02 -4.58 12.70
C ALA A 127 7.24 -4.47 11.38
N ASN A 128 6.39 -5.45 11.08
CA ASN A 128 5.57 -5.50 9.88
C ASN A 128 4.25 -6.21 10.17
N VAL A 129 3.18 -5.73 9.56
CA VAL A 129 1.87 -6.37 9.55
C VAL A 129 1.35 -6.38 8.11
N GLY A 130 0.62 -7.41 7.74
CA GLY A 130 0.00 -7.54 6.43
C GLY A 130 -1.52 -7.68 6.55
N GLY A 131 -2.23 -7.26 5.52
CA GLY A 131 -3.65 -7.57 5.33
C GLY A 131 -3.83 -8.84 4.52
N VAL A 132 -5.05 -9.40 4.56
CA VAL A 132 -5.44 -10.48 3.65
C VAL A 132 -5.73 -9.87 2.27
N MET A 133 -5.07 -10.38 1.25
CA MET A 133 -5.31 -9.97 -0.13
C MET A 133 -6.49 -10.78 -0.71
N VAL A 134 -7.56 -10.09 -1.09
CA VAL A 134 -8.73 -10.70 -1.72
C VAL A 134 -8.75 -10.28 -3.19
N ALA A 135 -8.71 -11.27 -4.10
CA ALA A 135 -8.85 -11.00 -5.53
C ALA A 135 -10.33 -10.75 -5.87
N GLU A 136 -10.61 -9.67 -6.58
CA GLU A 136 -11.93 -9.35 -7.10
C GLU A 136 -11.93 -9.32 -8.64
N GLY A 137 -13.07 -9.62 -9.25
CA GLY A 137 -13.22 -9.65 -10.70
C GLY A 137 -14.47 -8.90 -11.15
N ARG A 138 -14.33 -7.95 -12.06
CA ARG A 138 -15.45 -7.16 -12.63
C ARG A 138 -16.20 -7.93 -13.74
N GLY A 139 -15.56 -8.84 -14.48
CA GLY A 139 -16.14 -9.65 -15.55
C GLY A 139 -16.37 -11.12 -15.16
N ARG A 140 -17.16 -11.87 -15.98
CA ARG A 140 -17.45 -13.30 -15.69
C ARG A 140 -16.18 -14.15 -15.59
N PHE A 141 -15.24 -13.93 -16.49
CA PHE A 141 -13.94 -14.63 -16.49
C PHE A 141 -13.09 -14.22 -15.31
N GLN A 142 -12.96 -12.91 -15.04
CA GLN A 142 -12.20 -12.39 -13.90
C GLN A 142 -12.78 -12.89 -12.57
N ARG A 143 -14.11 -12.98 -12.41
CA ARG A 143 -14.73 -13.55 -11.20
C ARG A 143 -14.42 -15.03 -11.03
N ALA A 144 -14.31 -15.79 -12.13
CA ALA A 144 -13.91 -17.21 -12.06
C ALA A 144 -12.44 -17.33 -11.61
N VAL A 145 -11.55 -16.51 -12.14
CA VAL A 145 -10.14 -16.44 -11.74
C VAL A 145 -10.03 -16.00 -10.28
N ALA A 146 -10.74 -14.95 -9.85
CA ALA A 146 -10.75 -14.48 -8.48
C ALA A 146 -11.23 -15.55 -7.48
N ARG A 147 -12.28 -16.32 -7.84
CA ARG A 147 -12.73 -17.45 -7.01
C ARG A 147 -11.67 -18.55 -6.89
N ALA A 148 -10.98 -18.86 -8.00
CA ALA A 148 -9.88 -19.82 -7.96
C ALA A 148 -8.73 -19.32 -7.08
N TYR A 149 -8.35 -18.04 -7.22
CA TYR A 149 -7.31 -17.39 -6.44
C TYR A 149 -7.61 -17.38 -4.94
N ASN A 150 -8.84 -17.01 -4.55
CA ASN A 150 -9.28 -16.94 -3.15
C ASN A 150 -9.64 -18.31 -2.55
N SER A 151 -9.53 -19.40 -3.32
CA SER A 151 -9.84 -20.75 -2.80
C SER A 151 -8.65 -21.35 -2.06
N PRO A 152 -8.89 -22.26 -1.08
CA PRO A 152 -7.82 -22.97 -0.39
C PRO A 152 -6.86 -23.74 -1.30
N PHE A 153 -7.29 -24.02 -2.54
CA PHE A 153 -6.51 -24.75 -3.55
C PHE A 153 -5.77 -23.84 -4.52
N GLY A 154 -6.11 -22.52 -4.56
CA GLY A 154 -5.65 -21.62 -5.63
C GLY A 154 -4.21 -21.17 -5.50
N LEU A 155 -3.72 -20.96 -4.28
CA LEU A 155 -2.38 -20.44 -3.98
C LEU A 155 -1.58 -21.33 -3.01
N GLY A 156 -1.85 -22.62 -3.00
CA GLY A 156 -1.03 -23.59 -2.26
C GLY A 156 -1.11 -23.50 -0.74
N GLY A 157 -2.22 -23.00 -0.16
CA GLY A 157 -2.51 -23.09 1.26
C GLY A 157 -1.68 -22.18 2.18
N GLY A 158 -1.13 -21.10 1.68
CA GLY A 158 -0.47 -20.09 2.51
C GLY A 158 -1.48 -19.43 3.48
N SER A 159 -1.24 -19.50 4.78
CA SER A 159 -2.14 -18.96 5.83
C SER A 159 -2.45 -17.46 5.69
N TRP A 160 -1.60 -16.68 5.03
CA TRP A 160 -1.81 -15.25 4.78
C TRP A 160 -2.92 -14.94 3.76
N HIS A 161 -3.46 -15.95 3.07
CA HIS A 161 -4.60 -15.80 2.15
C HIS A 161 -5.94 -16.16 2.81
N HIS A 162 -5.93 -16.73 3.99
CA HIS A 162 -7.12 -17.25 4.64
C HIS A 162 -7.37 -16.64 6.02
N GLY A 163 -7.09 -15.39 6.24
CA GLY A 163 -7.27 -14.69 7.49
C GLY A 163 -7.95 -15.53 8.58
N GLU A 164 -7.21 -16.13 9.48
CA GLU A 164 -7.80 -16.71 10.66
C GLU A 164 -8.36 -15.55 11.50
N ALA A 165 -9.67 -15.61 11.74
CA ALA A 165 -10.42 -14.68 12.56
C ALA A 165 -10.00 -14.74 14.03
#